data_8ca586f455931a5ee61b2496f8bfa20e
#
_entry.id   8ca586f455931a5ee61b2496f8bfa20e
#
_cell.length_a   1.000
_cell.length_b   1.000
_cell.length_c   1.000
_cell.angle_alpha   90.00
_cell.angle_beta   90.00
_cell.angle_gamma   90.00
#
_symmetry.space_group_name_H-M   'P 1'
#
loop_
_entity.id
_entity.type
_entity.pdbx_description
1 polymer ?
#
loop_
_entity_poly.entity_id
_entity_poly.type
_entity_poly.pdbx_seq_one_letter_code
_entity_poly.pdbx_strand_id
1 'polypeptide(L)'
;MAQILDGTPVRAQILASLKPRIEGFRRPPGLAVLLVGHNPASEIYVRNKIKACAELGIYSELLTPPESITTEELLETIEDLNRRADIDGILVQVPLPAQVDSRRVLEAVAPDKDADGFHPLNVGHLVAGRPGPRACTPAGIIELLKYYRVGIEGRRAVVLGRSDIVGKPMAFMLLHENATVTICHSRTSNLVEECRRADILVAAMGRPALVTSEYIAPGATVIDVGMNRITDLVEATRLGKAAEFERKGTALVGDVNPVDVARVASAYTPVPRGVGPLTIAMLMANTVALAERRACSA
;
A
#
# COMPACT_ATOMS: atom_id res chain seq x y z
N MET A 1 -17.15 16.48 -14.94
CA MET A 1 -16.38 16.45 -13.67
C MET A 1 -15.67 15.11 -13.61
N ALA A 2 -14.43 15.08 -13.13
CA ALA A 2 -13.71 13.84 -12.93
C ALA A 2 -14.37 12.93 -11.89
N GLN A 3 -14.35 11.61 -12.11
CA GLN A 3 -14.84 10.62 -11.16
C GLN A 3 -13.88 10.50 -9.98
N ILE A 4 -14.40 10.54 -8.75
CA ILE A 4 -13.59 10.29 -7.56
C ILE A 4 -13.57 8.78 -7.27
N LEU A 5 -12.37 8.22 -7.20
CA LEU A 5 -12.14 6.81 -6.87
C LEU A 5 -11.89 6.69 -5.36
N ASP A 6 -12.97 6.68 -4.56
CA ASP A 6 -12.90 6.57 -3.09
C ASP A 6 -12.60 5.11 -2.68
N GLY A 7 -11.53 4.89 -1.94
CA GLY A 7 -11.15 3.55 -1.45
C GLY A 7 -12.03 3.02 -0.31
N THR A 8 -12.83 3.87 0.32
CA THR A 8 -13.64 3.48 1.49
C THR A 8 -14.66 2.38 1.18
N PRO A 9 -15.51 2.50 0.13
CA PRO A 9 -16.46 1.45 -0.22
C PRO A 9 -15.75 0.17 -0.70
N VAL A 10 -14.60 0.31 -1.39
CA VAL A 10 -13.81 -0.83 -1.84
C VAL A 10 -13.24 -1.60 -0.65
N ARG A 11 -12.66 -0.89 0.33
CA ARG A 11 -12.25 -1.48 1.62
C ARG A 11 -13.40 -2.26 2.27
N ALA A 12 -14.58 -1.65 2.35
CA ALA A 12 -15.74 -2.28 2.98
C ALA A 12 -16.13 -3.58 2.27
N GLN A 13 -16.13 -3.60 0.94
CA GLN A 13 -16.41 -4.79 0.14
C GLN A 13 -15.36 -5.89 0.37
N ILE A 14 -14.07 -5.55 0.34
CA ILE A 14 -12.99 -6.52 0.60
C ILE A 14 -13.16 -7.14 2.00
N LEU A 15 -13.33 -6.32 3.04
CA LEU A 15 -13.48 -6.83 4.41
C LEU A 15 -14.74 -7.69 4.56
N ALA A 16 -15.84 -7.32 3.92
CA ALA A 16 -17.07 -8.12 3.93
C ALA A 16 -16.86 -9.50 3.31
N SER A 17 -16.08 -9.60 2.23
CA SER A 17 -15.76 -10.88 1.57
C SER A 17 -14.87 -11.81 2.41
N LEU A 18 -14.14 -11.28 3.39
CA LEU A 18 -13.27 -12.06 4.26
C LEU A 18 -14.02 -12.71 5.42
N LYS A 19 -15.13 -12.14 5.88
CA LYS A 19 -15.87 -12.65 7.05
C LYS A 19 -16.25 -14.13 6.94
N PRO A 20 -16.94 -14.60 5.87
CA PRO A 20 -17.31 -16.01 5.75
C PRO A 20 -16.09 -16.93 5.65
N ARG A 21 -14.96 -16.45 5.11
CA ARG A 21 -13.71 -17.21 5.06
C ARG A 21 -13.11 -17.38 6.45
N ILE A 22 -13.17 -16.34 7.29
CA ILE A 22 -12.66 -16.38 8.66
C ILE A 22 -13.53 -17.28 9.55
N GLU A 23 -14.86 -17.26 9.38
CA GLU A 23 -15.79 -18.11 10.11
C GLU A 23 -15.56 -19.61 9.86
N GLY A 24 -14.95 -19.96 8.73
CA GLY A 24 -14.61 -21.36 8.39
C GLY A 24 -13.38 -21.93 9.11
N PHE A 25 -12.59 -21.09 9.81
CA PHE A 25 -11.40 -21.56 10.50
C PHE A 25 -11.72 -22.18 11.88
N ARG A 26 -10.96 -23.21 12.26
CA ARG A 26 -11.01 -23.79 13.63
C ARG A 26 -10.45 -22.85 14.69
N ARG A 27 -9.50 -22.02 14.34
CA ARG A 27 -8.94 -20.92 15.13
C ARG A 27 -8.89 -19.65 14.28
N PRO A 28 -8.97 -18.47 14.87
CA PRO A 28 -8.79 -17.23 14.13
C PRO A 28 -7.44 -17.19 13.40
N PRO A 29 -7.37 -16.64 12.18
CA PRO A 29 -6.09 -16.27 11.58
C PRO A 29 -5.29 -15.35 12.51
N GLY A 30 -3.96 -15.51 12.59
CA GLY A 30 -3.09 -14.76 13.48
C GLY A 30 -2.16 -13.82 12.73
N LEU A 31 -2.12 -12.55 13.12
CA LEU A 31 -1.21 -11.52 12.58
C LEU A 31 -0.32 -10.96 13.69
N ALA A 32 1.00 -11.14 13.58
CA ALA A 32 1.96 -10.41 14.40
C ALA A 32 2.37 -9.10 13.70
N VAL A 33 2.35 -8.00 14.45
CA VAL A 33 2.74 -6.67 13.96
C VAL A 33 3.92 -6.18 14.80
N LEU A 34 5.06 -5.95 14.15
CA LEU A 34 6.24 -5.36 14.78
C LEU A 34 6.30 -3.86 14.49
N LEU A 35 6.30 -3.05 15.54
CA LEU A 35 6.49 -1.60 15.47
C LEU A 35 7.69 -1.23 16.31
N VAL A 36 8.82 -0.93 15.70
CA VAL A 36 10.06 -0.58 16.39
C VAL A 36 10.08 0.90 16.73
N GLY A 37 10.29 1.21 18.02
CA GLY A 37 10.34 2.58 18.52
C GLY A 37 9.00 3.31 18.48
N HIS A 38 9.07 4.66 18.54
CA HIS A 38 7.91 5.54 18.64
C HIS A 38 7.85 6.53 17.47
N ASN A 39 7.34 6.07 16.33
CA ASN A 39 7.05 6.96 15.21
C ASN A 39 5.54 7.25 15.17
N PRO A 40 5.11 8.52 15.40
CA PRO A 40 3.68 8.87 15.51
C PRO A 40 2.87 8.54 14.25
N ALA A 41 3.47 8.64 13.07
CA ALA A 41 2.80 8.27 11.84
C ALA A 41 2.59 6.74 11.76
N SER A 42 3.62 5.96 12.05
CA SER A 42 3.56 4.49 12.09
C SER A 42 2.56 3.99 13.14
N GLU A 43 2.51 4.61 14.31
CA GLU A 43 1.54 4.25 15.37
C GLU A 43 0.09 4.38 14.92
N ILE A 44 -0.25 5.45 14.18
CA ILE A 44 -1.60 5.63 13.63
C ILE A 44 -1.94 4.50 12.64
N TYR A 45 -1.00 4.14 11.76
CA TYR A 45 -1.20 3.06 10.79
C TYR A 45 -1.36 1.70 11.48
N VAL A 46 -0.49 1.39 12.44
CA VAL A 46 -0.55 0.14 13.22
C VAL A 46 -1.86 0.05 14.00
N ARG A 47 -2.28 1.12 14.67
CA ARG A 47 -3.58 1.16 15.37
C ARG A 47 -4.76 0.83 14.44
N ASN A 48 -4.75 1.38 13.23
CA ASN A 48 -5.80 1.11 12.24
C ASN A 48 -5.76 -0.34 11.74
N LYS A 49 -4.57 -0.95 11.62
CA LYS A 49 -4.40 -2.36 11.26
C LYS A 49 -4.95 -3.29 12.36
N ILE A 50 -4.57 -3.04 13.62
CA ILE A 50 -5.08 -3.79 14.78
C ILE A 50 -6.62 -3.66 14.89
N LYS A 51 -7.16 -2.45 14.69
CA LYS A 51 -8.61 -2.24 14.65
C LYS A 51 -9.27 -3.08 13.57
N ALA A 52 -8.70 -3.14 12.37
CA ALA A 52 -9.24 -3.95 11.28
C ALA A 52 -9.17 -5.46 11.60
N CYS A 53 -8.13 -5.95 12.28
CA CYS A 53 -8.08 -7.30 12.80
C CYS A 53 -9.25 -7.59 13.74
N ALA A 54 -9.48 -6.71 14.71
CA ALA A 54 -10.58 -6.84 15.68
C ALA A 54 -11.97 -6.82 14.99
N GLU A 55 -12.18 -5.95 13.98
CA GLU A 55 -13.42 -5.88 13.18
C GLU A 55 -13.73 -7.19 12.45
N LEU A 56 -12.70 -7.98 12.12
CA LEU A 56 -12.82 -9.24 11.38
C LEU A 56 -12.71 -10.50 12.25
N GLY A 57 -12.36 -10.38 13.53
CA GLY A 57 -12.06 -11.53 14.40
C GLY A 57 -10.72 -12.20 14.09
N ILE A 58 -9.77 -11.48 13.49
CA ILE A 58 -8.38 -11.92 13.32
C ILE A 58 -7.64 -11.70 14.65
N TYR A 59 -6.96 -12.72 15.16
CA TYR A 59 -6.04 -12.55 16.29
C TYR A 59 -4.88 -11.63 15.87
N SER A 60 -4.59 -10.63 16.68
CA SER A 60 -3.47 -9.74 16.41
C SER A 60 -2.61 -9.52 17.64
N GLU A 61 -1.30 -9.63 17.48
CA GLU A 61 -0.30 -9.37 18.49
C GLU A 61 0.58 -8.20 18.05
N LEU A 62 0.66 -7.18 18.90
CA LEU A 62 1.53 -6.03 18.68
C LEU A 62 2.79 -6.16 19.51
N LEU A 63 3.94 -6.24 18.87
CA LEU A 63 5.25 -6.19 19.49
C LEU A 63 5.86 -4.80 19.25
N THR A 64 6.34 -4.18 20.32
CA THR A 64 6.92 -2.83 20.29
C THR A 64 8.34 -2.83 20.84
N PRO A 65 9.31 -3.41 20.10
CA PRO A 65 10.70 -3.36 20.51
C PRO A 65 11.18 -1.91 20.64
N PRO A 66 12.14 -1.65 21.55
CA PRO A 66 12.67 -0.31 21.75
C PRO A 66 13.37 0.21 20.48
N GLU A 67 13.43 1.53 20.31
CA GLU A 67 14.12 2.16 19.17
C GLU A 67 15.59 1.78 19.08
N SER A 68 16.23 1.44 20.22
CA SER A 68 17.63 1.02 20.30
C SER A 68 17.90 -0.42 19.88
N ILE A 69 16.86 -1.20 19.52
CA ILE A 69 17.03 -2.61 19.13
C ILE A 69 18.04 -2.75 17.98
N THR A 70 18.85 -3.78 18.04
CA THR A 70 19.80 -4.15 16.97
C THR A 70 19.12 -4.96 15.86
N THR A 71 19.79 -5.08 14.73
CA THR A 71 19.31 -5.97 13.65
C THR A 71 19.20 -7.41 14.13
N GLU A 72 20.21 -7.89 14.86
CA GLU A 72 20.31 -9.26 15.35
C GLU A 72 19.16 -9.60 16.30
N GLU A 73 18.90 -8.77 17.30
CA GLU A 73 17.78 -8.96 18.24
C GLU A 73 16.41 -8.97 17.54
N LEU A 74 16.26 -8.14 16.50
CA LEU A 74 15.02 -8.13 15.72
C LEU A 74 14.88 -9.38 14.84
N LEU A 75 15.99 -9.91 14.32
CA LEU A 75 16.02 -11.18 13.58
C LEU A 75 15.62 -12.35 14.49
N GLU A 76 16.11 -12.41 15.72
CA GLU A 76 15.71 -13.43 16.70
C GLU A 76 14.19 -13.35 16.98
N THR A 77 13.65 -12.15 17.16
CA THR A 77 12.21 -11.94 17.37
C THR A 77 11.40 -12.45 16.18
N ILE A 78 11.86 -12.20 14.95
CA ILE A 78 11.17 -12.68 13.74
C ILE A 78 11.25 -14.21 13.63
N GLU A 79 12.40 -14.79 13.96
CA GLU A 79 12.57 -16.25 13.92
C GLU A 79 11.64 -16.96 14.90
N ASP A 80 11.44 -16.41 16.09
CA ASP A 80 10.47 -16.91 17.06
C ASP A 80 9.03 -16.82 16.50
N LEU A 81 8.66 -15.71 15.86
CA LEU A 81 7.36 -15.56 15.21
C LEU A 81 7.18 -16.53 14.03
N ASN A 82 8.27 -16.80 13.27
CA ASN A 82 8.25 -17.76 12.18
C ASN A 82 7.91 -19.18 12.67
N ARG A 83 8.39 -19.58 13.86
CA ARG A 83 8.13 -20.90 14.47
C ARG A 83 6.72 -21.05 15.04
N ARG A 84 6.05 -19.97 15.37
CA ARG A 84 4.74 -20.00 16.03
C ARG A 84 3.65 -20.50 15.11
N ALA A 85 2.90 -21.51 15.58
CA ALA A 85 1.79 -22.11 14.83
C ALA A 85 0.52 -21.25 14.83
N ASP A 86 0.36 -20.37 15.82
CA ASP A 86 -0.79 -19.47 15.98
C ASP A 86 -0.66 -18.17 15.20
N ILE A 87 0.52 -17.87 14.63
CA ILE A 87 0.78 -16.71 13.77
C ILE A 87 0.83 -17.15 12.30
N ASP A 88 -0.08 -16.66 11.49
CA ASP A 88 -0.17 -16.94 10.06
C ASP A 88 0.44 -15.84 9.18
N GLY A 89 0.48 -14.60 9.70
CA GLY A 89 1.09 -13.47 9.04
C GLY A 89 1.99 -12.68 9.97
N ILE A 90 3.09 -12.17 9.45
CA ILE A 90 4.00 -11.25 10.14
C ILE A 90 4.09 -9.97 9.33
N LEU A 91 3.97 -8.85 10.01
CA LEU A 91 4.12 -7.51 9.44
C LEU A 91 5.19 -6.76 10.20
N VAL A 92 6.22 -6.29 9.50
CA VAL A 92 7.22 -5.37 10.04
C VAL A 92 6.90 -3.97 9.57
N GLN A 93 6.49 -3.09 10.48
CA GLN A 93 6.13 -1.72 10.14
C GLN A 93 7.38 -0.90 9.80
N VAL A 94 7.46 -0.47 8.55
CA VAL A 94 8.52 0.45 8.09
C VAL A 94 8.05 1.91 8.21
N PRO A 95 8.98 2.90 8.36
CA PRO A 95 10.43 2.74 8.39
C PRO A 95 10.94 2.17 9.71
N LEU A 96 12.06 1.45 9.65
CA LEU A 96 12.82 0.99 10.81
C LEU A 96 13.87 2.04 11.22
N PRO A 97 14.38 2.02 12.47
CA PRO A 97 15.49 2.86 12.91
C PRO A 97 16.75 2.68 12.02
N ALA A 98 17.55 3.74 11.89
CA ALA A 98 18.66 3.79 10.94
C ALA A 98 19.76 2.72 11.17
N GLN A 99 19.93 2.24 12.42
CA GLN A 99 20.89 1.18 12.75
C GLN A 99 20.40 -0.21 12.37
N VAL A 100 19.10 -0.37 12.03
CA VAL A 100 18.52 -1.66 11.65
C VAL A 100 18.61 -1.85 10.14
N ASP A 101 19.19 -2.96 9.73
CA ASP A 101 19.19 -3.38 8.32
C ASP A 101 17.78 -3.85 7.90
N SER A 102 17.00 -2.91 7.38
CA SER A 102 15.63 -3.17 6.96
C SER A 102 15.51 -4.29 5.93
N ARG A 103 16.52 -4.46 5.08
CA ARG A 103 16.51 -5.51 4.06
C ARG A 103 16.63 -6.89 4.69
N ARG A 104 17.63 -7.10 5.57
CA ARG A 104 17.79 -8.36 6.30
C ARG A 104 16.57 -8.72 7.10
N VAL A 105 15.95 -7.73 7.76
CA VAL A 105 14.75 -7.91 8.58
C VAL A 105 13.55 -8.33 7.75
N LEU A 106 13.28 -7.68 6.61
CA LEU A 106 12.17 -8.07 5.73
C LEU A 106 12.38 -9.42 5.06
N GLU A 107 13.63 -9.77 4.73
CA GLU A 107 14.01 -11.08 4.17
C GLU A 107 13.98 -12.22 5.20
N ALA A 108 14.01 -11.92 6.51
CA ALA A 108 13.93 -12.92 7.57
C ALA A 108 12.50 -13.39 7.86
N VAL A 109 11.48 -12.63 7.47
CA VAL A 109 10.09 -13.09 7.58
C VAL A 109 9.90 -14.29 6.65
N ALA A 110 9.38 -15.40 7.17
CA ALA A 110 9.12 -16.57 6.34
C ALA A 110 8.17 -16.22 5.18
N PRO A 111 8.47 -16.62 3.94
CA PRO A 111 7.67 -16.25 2.76
C PRO A 111 6.19 -16.64 2.85
N ASP A 112 5.88 -17.72 3.59
CA ASP A 112 4.53 -18.20 3.87
C ASP A 112 3.87 -17.51 5.06
N LYS A 113 4.55 -16.53 5.67
CA LYS A 113 4.03 -15.61 6.70
C LYS A 113 4.20 -14.14 6.34
N ASP A 114 4.73 -13.82 5.17
CA ASP A 114 4.93 -12.46 4.68
C ASP A 114 3.58 -11.80 4.33
N ALA A 115 2.96 -11.15 5.30
CA ALA A 115 1.64 -10.54 5.14
C ALA A 115 1.65 -9.27 4.27
N ASP A 116 2.78 -8.58 4.16
CA ASP A 116 2.94 -7.41 3.30
C ASP A 116 3.27 -7.75 1.83
N GLY A 117 3.77 -8.96 1.55
CA GLY A 117 4.17 -9.40 0.21
C GLY A 117 5.50 -8.79 -0.27
N PHE A 118 6.43 -8.52 0.66
CA PHE A 118 7.71 -7.85 0.35
C PHE A 118 8.89 -8.81 0.25
N HIS A 119 8.73 -10.05 0.73
CA HIS A 119 9.81 -11.04 0.66
C HIS A 119 10.20 -11.32 -0.80
N PRO A 120 11.51 -11.39 -1.13
CA PRO A 120 11.99 -11.57 -2.52
C PRO A 120 11.39 -12.78 -3.23
N LEU A 121 11.12 -13.89 -2.53
CA LEU A 121 10.43 -15.04 -3.10
C LEU A 121 9.00 -14.70 -3.54
N ASN A 122 8.25 -13.95 -2.75
CA ASN A 122 6.88 -13.53 -3.09
C ASN A 122 6.87 -12.51 -4.23
N VAL A 123 7.85 -11.62 -4.28
CA VAL A 123 8.08 -10.73 -5.42
C VAL A 123 8.45 -11.54 -6.68
N GLY A 124 9.28 -12.58 -6.55
CA GLY A 124 9.58 -13.52 -7.63
C GLY A 124 8.34 -14.27 -8.12
N HIS A 125 7.47 -14.71 -7.21
CA HIS A 125 6.16 -15.30 -7.55
C HIS A 125 5.26 -14.30 -8.28
N LEU A 126 5.24 -13.02 -7.87
CA LEU A 126 4.51 -11.98 -8.61
C LEU A 126 5.04 -11.85 -10.03
N VAL A 127 6.35 -11.71 -10.22
CA VAL A 127 6.95 -11.57 -11.56
C VAL A 127 6.62 -12.75 -12.45
N ALA A 128 6.68 -13.98 -11.90
CA ALA A 128 6.41 -15.23 -12.63
C ALA A 128 4.90 -15.55 -12.79
N GLY A 129 4.00 -14.69 -12.33
CA GLY A 129 2.54 -14.95 -12.37
C GLY A 129 2.09 -16.11 -11.48
N ARG A 130 2.88 -16.49 -10.46
CA ARG A 130 2.58 -17.59 -9.53
C ARG A 130 1.76 -17.11 -8.34
N PRO A 131 0.95 -17.96 -7.71
CA PRO A 131 0.21 -17.61 -6.49
C PRO A 131 1.15 -17.26 -5.33
N GLY A 132 0.79 -16.25 -4.53
CA GLY A 132 1.56 -15.81 -3.36
C GLY A 132 0.98 -14.51 -2.78
N PRO A 133 1.40 -14.10 -1.57
CA PRO A 133 1.10 -12.77 -1.06
C PRO A 133 1.53 -11.70 -2.06
N ARG A 134 0.76 -10.64 -2.14
CA ARG A 134 1.04 -9.49 -3.01
C ARG A 134 1.25 -8.25 -2.17
N ALA A 135 2.12 -7.35 -2.63
CA ALA A 135 2.29 -6.06 -1.99
C ALA A 135 0.93 -5.37 -1.81
N CYS A 136 0.57 -5.06 -0.56
CA CYS A 136 -0.79 -4.68 -0.18
C CYS A 136 -1.30 -3.43 -0.92
N THR A 137 -0.47 -2.40 -1.05
CA THR A 137 -0.87 -1.16 -1.73
C THR A 137 -1.15 -1.37 -3.21
N PRO A 138 -0.26 -1.99 -4.01
CA PRO A 138 -0.55 -2.33 -5.40
C PRO A 138 -1.77 -3.23 -5.58
N ALA A 139 -1.92 -4.24 -4.74
CA ALA A 139 -3.09 -5.12 -4.80
C ALA A 139 -4.39 -4.36 -4.56
N GLY A 140 -4.41 -3.45 -3.59
CA GLY A 140 -5.55 -2.59 -3.33
C GLY A 140 -5.89 -1.65 -4.49
N ILE A 141 -4.88 -1.18 -5.23
CA ILE A 141 -5.09 -0.35 -6.43
C ILE A 141 -5.76 -1.16 -7.54
N ILE A 142 -5.36 -2.41 -7.76
CA ILE A 142 -6.02 -3.27 -8.74
C ILE A 142 -7.49 -3.49 -8.35
N GLU A 143 -7.77 -3.79 -7.08
CA GLU A 143 -9.16 -3.94 -6.60
C GLU A 143 -9.97 -2.64 -6.77
N LEU A 144 -9.37 -1.47 -6.53
CA LEU A 144 -9.99 -0.18 -6.77
C LEU A 144 -10.39 0.02 -8.23
N LEU A 145 -9.44 -0.23 -9.15
CA LEU A 145 -9.67 -0.09 -10.58
C LEU A 145 -10.79 -1.03 -11.05
N LYS A 146 -10.79 -2.29 -10.58
CA LYS A 146 -11.85 -3.27 -10.88
C LYS A 146 -13.21 -2.83 -10.33
N TYR A 147 -13.26 -2.36 -9.08
CA TYR A 147 -14.50 -1.89 -8.46
C TYR A 147 -15.17 -0.77 -9.26
N TYR A 148 -14.38 0.21 -9.69
CA TYR A 148 -14.87 1.34 -10.48
C TYR A 148 -14.95 1.05 -11.99
N ARG A 149 -14.68 -0.20 -12.40
CA ARG A 149 -14.71 -0.64 -13.80
C ARG A 149 -13.80 0.19 -14.71
N VAL A 150 -12.67 0.63 -14.18
CA VAL A 150 -11.63 1.27 -14.98
C VAL A 150 -10.93 0.18 -15.81
N GLY A 151 -11.05 0.26 -17.12
CA GLY A 151 -10.40 -0.72 -18.02
C GLY A 151 -8.88 -0.62 -17.91
N ILE A 152 -8.22 -1.76 -17.70
CA ILE A 152 -6.75 -1.86 -17.60
C ILE A 152 -6.18 -2.50 -18.87
N GLU A 153 -6.84 -3.53 -19.38
CA GLU A 153 -6.41 -4.28 -20.57
C GLU A 153 -6.23 -3.37 -21.78
N GLY A 154 -5.08 -3.51 -22.44
CA GLY A 154 -4.69 -2.74 -23.61
C GLY A 154 -4.33 -1.27 -23.34
N ARG A 155 -4.38 -0.81 -22.07
CA ARG A 155 -4.08 0.57 -21.70
C ARG A 155 -2.58 0.79 -21.47
N ARG A 156 -2.14 2.01 -21.68
CA ARG A 156 -0.81 2.47 -21.31
C ARG A 156 -0.82 2.89 -19.85
N ALA A 157 -0.14 2.13 -19.01
CA ALA A 157 0.01 2.44 -17.59
C ALA A 157 1.41 2.99 -17.34
N VAL A 158 1.51 4.16 -16.74
CA VAL A 158 2.79 4.72 -16.28
C VAL A 158 2.82 4.69 -14.77
N VAL A 159 3.84 4.03 -14.23
CA VAL A 159 4.11 3.98 -12.78
C VAL A 159 5.26 4.93 -12.48
N LEU A 160 4.96 6.03 -11.82
CA LEU A 160 5.92 7.04 -11.41
C LEU A 160 6.43 6.72 -10.00
N GLY A 161 7.55 6.04 -9.93
CA GLY A 161 8.19 5.49 -8.74
C GLY A 161 8.66 4.06 -8.97
N ARG A 162 9.76 3.65 -8.30
CA ARG A 162 10.35 2.31 -8.47
C ARG A 162 10.75 1.66 -7.16
N SER A 163 10.02 1.96 -6.08
CA SER A 163 10.25 1.32 -4.79
C SER A 163 9.92 -0.18 -4.85
N ASP A 164 10.57 -0.97 -3.99
CA ASP A 164 10.35 -2.41 -3.91
C ASP A 164 8.96 -2.74 -3.33
N ILE A 165 8.39 -1.82 -2.55
CA ILE A 165 7.13 -2.04 -1.85
C ILE A 165 5.89 -1.55 -2.62
N VAL A 166 6.04 -0.65 -3.61
CA VAL A 166 4.93 -0.11 -4.41
C VAL A 166 5.24 -0.11 -5.90
N GLY A 167 6.26 0.64 -6.35
CA GLY A 167 6.45 0.93 -7.78
C GLY A 167 6.67 -0.31 -8.62
N LYS A 168 7.64 -1.16 -8.25
CA LYS A 168 7.92 -2.41 -8.96
C LYS A 168 6.73 -3.39 -8.90
N PRO A 169 6.17 -3.72 -7.72
CA PRO A 169 5.00 -4.60 -7.66
C PRO A 169 3.81 -4.08 -8.46
N MET A 170 3.54 -2.77 -8.42
CA MET A 170 2.45 -2.16 -9.18
C MET A 170 2.59 -2.37 -10.69
N ALA A 171 3.81 -2.19 -11.19
CA ALA A 171 4.09 -2.39 -12.61
C ALA A 171 3.81 -3.83 -13.07
N PHE A 172 4.25 -4.83 -12.30
CA PHE A 172 3.96 -6.23 -12.63
C PHE A 172 2.49 -6.58 -12.48
N MET A 173 1.78 -6.02 -11.50
CA MET A 173 0.35 -6.27 -11.34
C MET A 173 -0.45 -5.68 -12.50
N LEU A 174 -0.12 -4.47 -12.97
CA LEU A 174 -0.73 -3.88 -14.16
C LEU A 174 -0.41 -4.68 -15.44
N LEU A 175 0.83 -5.20 -15.56
CA LEU A 175 1.22 -6.08 -16.66
C LEU A 175 0.38 -7.36 -16.67
N HIS A 176 0.12 -7.97 -15.51
CA HIS A 176 -0.73 -9.16 -15.40
C HIS A 176 -2.21 -8.89 -15.71
N GLU A 177 -2.65 -7.64 -15.60
CA GLU A 177 -3.97 -7.18 -16.06
C GLU A 177 -3.94 -6.73 -17.54
N ASN A 178 -2.92 -7.13 -18.30
CA ASN A 178 -2.73 -6.85 -19.74
C ASN A 178 -2.52 -5.37 -20.11
N ALA A 179 -2.00 -4.55 -19.22
CA ALA A 179 -1.56 -3.20 -19.56
C ALA A 179 -0.17 -3.19 -20.23
N THR A 180 0.08 -2.20 -21.08
CA THR A 180 1.45 -1.83 -21.48
C THR A 180 2.03 -0.90 -20.43
N VAL A 181 3.09 -1.32 -19.73
CA VAL A 181 3.59 -0.62 -18.56
C VAL A 181 4.93 0.06 -18.79
N THR A 182 5.01 1.32 -18.39
CA THR A 182 6.26 2.09 -18.31
C THR A 182 6.55 2.46 -16.85
N ILE A 183 7.77 2.21 -16.37
CA ILE A 183 8.22 2.63 -15.04
C ILE A 183 9.09 3.87 -15.19
N CYS A 184 8.66 4.96 -14.56
CA CYS A 184 9.40 6.23 -14.51
C CYS A 184 9.96 6.50 -13.11
N HIS A 185 11.04 7.24 -13.04
CA HIS A 185 11.71 7.59 -11.78
C HIS A 185 12.49 8.90 -11.91
N SER A 186 13.13 9.35 -10.83
CA SER A 186 13.86 10.62 -10.76
C SER A 186 15.01 10.78 -11.77
N ARG A 187 15.43 9.72 -12.45
CA ARG A 187 16.46 9.75 -13.51
C ARG A 187 15.88 9.49 -14.91
N THR A 188 14.57 9.45 -15.05
CA THR A 188 13.91 9.31 -16.36
C THR A 188 14.05 10.63 -17.12
N SER A 189 14.58 10.57 -18.33
CA SER A 189 14.61 11.72 -19.24
C SER A 189 13.17 12.04 -19.71
N ASN A 190 12.87 13.33 -19.92
CA ASN A 190 11.58 13.78 -20.40
C ASN A 190 10.38 13.24 -19.59
N LEU A 191 10.53 13.23 -18.25
CA LEU A 191 9.59 12.61 -17.31
C LEU A 191 8.13 13.06 -17.55
N VAL A 192 7.91 14.34 -17.78
CA VAL A 192 6.58 14.91 -18.08
C VAL A 192 5.97 14.27 -19.30
N GLU A 193 6.75 14.15 -20.37
CA GLU A 193 6.28 13.56 -21.64
C GLU A 193 5.92 12.09 -21.47
N GLU A 194 6.75 11.31 -20.77
CA GLU A 194 6.45 9.90 -20.49
C GLU A 194 5.16 9.75 -19.66
N CYS A 195 4.96 10.58 -18.64
CA CYS A 195 3.73 10.57 -17.84
C CYS A 195 2.50 10.94 -18.67
N ARG A 196 2.61 11.88 -19.60
CA ARG A 196 1.50 12.30 -20.49
C ARG A 196 1.06 11.25 -21.51
N ARG A 197 1.81 10.18 -21.69
CA ARG A 197 1.40 9.05 -22.54
C ARG A 197 0.44 8.08 -21.83
N ALA A 198 0.22 8.27 -20.53
CA ALA A 198 -0.54 7.35 -19.69
C ALA A 198 -2.05 7.49 -19.90
N ASP A 199 -2.74 6.36 -20.11
CA ASP A 199 -4.17 6.22 -19.85
C ASP A 199 -4.43 6.05 -18.35
N ILE A 200 -3.48 5.37 -17.64
CA ILE A 200 -3.48 5.18 -16.19
C ILE A 200 -2.13 5.65 -15.65
N LEU A 201 -2.14 6.69 -14.83
CA LEU A 201 -0.94 7.23 -14.17
C LEU A 201 -0.98 6.88 -12.68
N VAL A 202 0.00 6.12 -12.20
CA VAL A 202 0.17 5.80 -10.78
C VAL A 202 1.34 6.62 -10.22
N ALA A 203 1.06 7.56 -9.33
CA ALA A 203 2.05 8.41 -8.68
C ALA A 203 2.45 7.85 -7.31
N ALA A 204 3.71 7.41 -7.18
CA ALA A 204 4.25 6.75 -5.98
C ALA A 204 5.71 7.18 -5.71
N MET A 205 5.96 8.51 -5.64
CA MET A 205 7.29 9.09 -5.45
C MET A 205 7.55 9.58 -4.03
N GLY A 206 6.52 9.75 -3.21
CA GLY A 206 6.65 10.34 -1.87
C GLY A 206 7.06 11.81 -1.92
N ARG A 207 6.61 12.56 -2.93
CA ARG A 207 6.88 14.00 -3.08
C ARG A 207 5.57 14.77 -3.18
N PRO A 208 5.31 15.71 -2.25
CA PRO A 208 4.04 16.41 -2.18
C PRO A 208 3.75 17.19 -3.47
N ALA A 209 2.57 16.94 -4.05
CA ALA A 209 2.01 17.65 -5.20
C ALA A 209 2.96 17.86 -6.41
N LEU A 210 3.93 16.93 -6.58
CA LEU A 210 4.90 16.98 -7.69
C LEU A 210 4.21 16.85 -9.04
N VAL A 211 3.20 15.97 -9.14
CA VAL A 211 2.48 15.69 -10.39
C VAL A 211 1.42 16.76 -10.60
N THR A 212 1.74 17.73 -11.44
CA THR A 212 0.84 18.81 -11.85
C THR A 212 0.06 18.43 -13.10
N SER A 213 -0.80 19.34 -13.59
CA SER A 213 -1.53 19.16 -14.86
C SER A 213 -0.61 18.89 -16.06
N GLU A 214 0.64 19.31 -16.02
CA GLU A 214 1.62 19.06 -17.08
C GLU A 214 1.98 17.59 -17.25
N TYR A 215 1.91 16.80 -16.17
CA TYR A 215 2.20 15.36 -16.17
C TYR A 215 1.01 14.51 -16.63
N ILE A 216 -0.20 15.06 -16.63
CA ILE A 216 -1.44 14.30 -16.78
C ILE A 216 -1.99 14.46 -18.18
N ALA A 217 -2.21 13.34 -18.89
CA ALA A 217 -2.94 13.36 -20.15
C ALA A 217 -4.42 13.74 -19.90
N PRO A 218 -5.03 14.58 -20.74
CA PRO A 218 -6.46 14.84 -20.65
C PRO A 218 -7.26 13.53 -20.70
N GLY A 219 -8.12 13.31 -19.71
CA GLY A 219 -8.94 12.10 -19.64
C GLY A 219 -8.27 10.88 -19.02
N ALA A 220 -7.00 10.94 -18.57
CA ALA A 220 -6.34 9.86 -17.88
C ALA A 220 -6.99 9.53 -16.53
N THR A 221 -6.85 8.28 -16.10
CA THR A 221 -7.11 7.87 -14.71
C THR A 221 -5.84 8.05 -13.88
N VAL A 222 -5.95 8.75 -12.75
CA VAL A 222 -4.79 9.08 -11.89
C VAL A 222 -4.93 8.44 -10.52
N ILE A 223 -3.96 7.60 -10.16
CA ILE A 223 -3.88 6.92 -8.87
C ILE A 223 -2.77 7.57 -8.06
N ASP A 224 -3.13 8.28 -7.01
CA ASP A 224 -2.22 8.93 -6.09
C ASP A 224 -1.95 8.04 -4.87
N VAL A 225 -0.75 7.53 -4.76
CA VAL A 225 -0.29 6.69 -3.64
C VAL A 225 0.38 7.51 -2.54
N GLY A 226 0.76 8.76 -2.88
CA GLY A 226 1.46 9.62 -1.96
C GLY A 226 0.66 9.94 -0.70
N MET A 227 1.39 10.08 0.42
CA MET A 227 0.82 10.54 1.67
C MET A 227 1.84 11.45 2.37
N ASN A 228 1.76 12.70 2.07
CA ASN A 228 2.70 13.72 2.53
C ASN A 228 2.01 14.69 3.48
N ARG A 229 2.70 15.10 4.54
CA ARG A 229 2.20 16.08 5.51
C ARG A 229 2.70 17.46 5.13
N ILE A 230 1.79 18.40 4.95
CA ILE A 230 2.08 19.82 4.75
C ILE A 230 1.97 20.53 6.10
N THR A 231 3.00 21.29 6.45
CA THR A 231 3.11 22.06 7.70
C THR A 231 3.18 23.57 7.46
N ASP A 232 2.98 24.01 6.22
CA ASP A 232 2.94 25.40 5.79
C ASP A 232 1.54 25.77 5.29
N LEU A 233 0.96 26.85 5.83
CA LEU A 233 -0.40 27.30 5.49
C LEU A 233 -0.48 27.83 4.04
N VAL A 234 0.56 28.51 3.56
CA VAL A 234 0.55 29.08 2.20
C VAL A 234 0.54 27.95 1.19
N GLU A 235 1.35 26.92 1.40
CA GLU A 235 1.35 25.73 0.57
C GLU A 235 0.01 24.97 0.65
N ALA A 236 -0.52 24.77 1.86
CA ALA A 236 -1.83 24.15 2.05
C ALA A 236 -2.94 24.91 1.31
N THR A 237 -2.92 26.24 1.34
CA THR A 237 -3.89 27.09 0.63
C THR A 237 -3.76 26.94 -0.88
N ARG A 238 -2.53 26.94 -1.41
CA ARG A 238 -2.25 26.71 -2.84
C ARG A 238 -2.78 25.37 -3.32
N LEU A 239 -2.76 24.35 -2.46
CA LEU A 239 -3.22 23.00 -2.75
C LEU A 239 -4.69 22.76 -2.40
N GLY A 240 -5.45 23.83 -2.08
CA GLY A 240 -6.87 23.72 -1.74
C GLY A 240 -7.14 23.00 -0.40
N LYS A 241 -6.17 22.99 0.51
CA LYS A 241 -6.22 22.30 1.82
C LYS A 241 -6.25 23.25 3.03
N ALA A 242 -6.51 24.56 2.81
CA ALA A 242 -6.52 25.57 3.88
C ALA A 242 -7.44 25.18 5.04
N ALA A 243 -8.69 24.80 4.78
CA ALA A 243 -9.65 24.43 5.81
C ALA A 243 -9.23 23.18 6.64
N GLU A 244 -8.52 22.23 6.04
CA GLU A 244 -7.96 21.10 6.78
C GLU A 244 -6.82 21.55 7.68
N PHE A 245 -5.94 22.43 7.14
CA PHE A 245 -4.81 22.96 7.87
C PHE A 245 -5.25 23.82 9.07
N GLU A 246 -6.21 24.73 8.88
CA GLU A 246 -6.76 25.57 9.97
C GLU A 246 -7.32 24.75 11.13
N ARG A 247 -7.96 23.62 10.81
CA ARG A 247 -8.55 22.75 11.84
C ARG A 247 -7.52 21.89 12.57
N LYS A 248 -6.43 21.45 11.89
CA LYS A 248 -5.50 20.41 12.40
C LYS A 248 -4.08 20.90 12.59
N GLY A 249 -3.75 22.12 12.17
CA GLY A 249 -2.35 22.61 12.11
C GLY A 249 -1.49 21.94 11.04
N THR A 250 -2.05 21.00 10.27
CA THR A 250 -1.38 20.31 9.15
C THR A 250 -2.42 19.85 8.14
N ALA A 251 -2.00 19.60 6.89
CA ALA A 251 -2.85 19.00 5.88
C ALA A 251 -2.16 17.78 5.24
N LEU A 252 -2.97 16.83 4.74
CA LEU A 252 -2.47 15.68 3.98
C LEU A 252 -2.68 15.90 2.49
N VAL A 253 -1.60 15.69 1.73
CA VAL A 253 -1.63 15.72 0.26
C VAL A 253 -0.92 14.50 -0.28
N GLY A 254 -1.27 14.12 -1.51
CA GLY A 254 -0.58 13.07 -2.22
C GLY A 254 0.64 13.57 -2.99
N ASP A 255 1.09 12.75 -3.92
CA ASP A 255 2.13 13.10 -4.89
C ASP A 255 1.55 13.91 -6.05
N VAL A 256 0.22 13.94 -6.20
CA VAL A 256 -0.49 14.64 -7.26
C VAL A 256 -1.08 15.94 -6.72
N ASN A 257 -0.98 17.01 -7.50
CA ASN A 257 -1.63 18.28 -7.18
C ASN A 257 -3.17 18.10 -7.24
N PRO A 258 -3.88 18.22 -6.11
CA PRO A 258 -5.31 17.91 -6.05
C PRO A 258 -6.18 18.90 -6.86
N VAL A 259 -5.72 20.13 -7.05
CA VAL A 259 -6.43 21.15 -7.85
C VAL A 259 -6.31 20.83 -9.34
N ASP A 260 -5.12 20.43 -9.77
CA ASP A 260 -4.82 20.13 -11.17
C ASP A 260 -5.49 18.85 -11.64
N VAL A 261 -5.40 17.76 -10.85
CA VAL A 261 -5.95 16.46 -11.23
C VAL A 261 -7.47 16.51 -11.42
N ALA A 262 -8.17 17.25 -10.58
CA ALA A 262 -9.63 17.39 -10.66
C ALA A 262 -10.10 18.06 -11.96
N ARG A 263 -9.23 18.85 -12.61
CA ARG A 263 -9.53 19.56 -13.87
C ARG A 263 -9.20 18.74 -15.12
N VAL A 264 -8.16 17.88 -15.07
CA VAL A 264 -7.58 17.25 -16.25
C VAL A 264 -7.91 15.77 -16.37
N ALA A 265 -7.95 15.05 -15.25
CA ALA A 265 -8.23 13.62 -15.21
C ALA A 265 -9.71 13.30 -15.49
N SER A 266 -9.97 12.09 -16.03
CA SER A 266 -11.32 11.54 -16.09
C SER A 266 -11.74 10.93 -14.75
N ALA A 267 -10.77 10.33 -14.04
CA ALA A 267 -10.96 9.72 -12.74
C ALA A 267 -9.67 9.85 -11.91
N TYR A 268 -9.81 9.97 -10.58
CA TYR A 268 -8.65 10.04 -9.69
C TYR A 268 -8.95 9.61 -8.27
N THR A 269 -7.91 9.15 -7.56
CA THR A 269 -8.00 8.85 -6.13
C THR A 269 -7.78 10.11 -5.29
N PRO A 270 -8.64 10.41 -4.29
CA PRO A 270 -8.42 11.53 -3.38
C PRO A 270 -7.38 11.18 -2.30
N VAL A 271 -6.68 12.18 -1.77
CA VAL A 271 -5.85 12.03 -0.56
C VAL A 271 -6.39 12.97 0.53
N PRO A 272 -6.79 12.41 1.70
CA PRO A 272 -6.89 11.00 2.07
C PRO A 272 -8.10 10.29 1.41
N ARG A 273 -8.33 9.02 1.76
CA ARG A 273 -9.44 8.13 1.40
C ARG A 273 -9.34 7.43 0.04
N GLY A 274 -8.33 7.70 -0.77
CA GLY A 274 -8.06 6.92 -1.98
C GLY A 274 -7.40 5.56 -1.67
N VAL A 275 -6.11 5.47 -1.86
CA VAL A 275 -5.34 4.22 -1.75
C VAL A 275 -5.15 3.74 -0.30
N GLY A 276 -4.96 4.65 0.66
CA GLY A 276 -4.62 4.30 2.05
C GLY A 276 -5.55 3.26 2.71
N PRO A 277 -6.89 3.36 2.64
CA PRO A 277 -7.80 2.36 3.20
C PRO A 277 -7.61 0.96 2.64
N LEU A 278 -7.16 0.84 1.39
CA LEU A 278 -7.02 -0.42 0.66
C LEU A 278 -5.81 -1.22 1.12
N THR A 279 -4.72 -0.55 1.49
CA THR A 279 -3.52 -1.21 2.03
C THR A 279 -3.87 -2.06 3.26
N ILE A 280 -4.71 -1.54 4.16
CA ILE A 280 -5.17 -2.27 5.35
C ILE A 280 -6.07 -3.44 4.96
N ALA A 281 -7.00 -3.24 4.01
CA ALA A 281 -7.89 -4.31 3.56
C ALA A 281 -7.12 -5.47 2.91
N MET A 282 -6.10 -5.16 2.10
CA MET A 282 -5.28 -6.17 1.46
C MET A 282 -4.34 -6.89 2.43
N LEU A 283 -3.87 -6.22 3.48
CA LEU A 283 -3.16 -6.87 4.58
C LEU A 283 -4.04 -7.94 5.26
N MET A 284 -5.31 -7.62 5.54
CA MET A 284 -6.25 -8.59 6.09
C MET A 284 -6.48 -9.75 5.09
N ALA A 285 -6.63 -9.45 3.82
CA ALA A 285 -6.81 -10.45 2.77
C ALA A 285 -5.59 -11.38 2.65
N ASN A 286 -4.36 -10.85 2.68
CA ASN A 286 -3.14 -11.64 2.69
C ASN A 286 -3.08 -12.53 3.94
N THR A 287 -3.35 -11.99 5.14
CA THR A 287 -3.34 -12.75 6.40
C THR A 287 -4.30 -13.95 6.35
N VAL A 288 -5.53 -13.74 5.86
CA VAL A 288 -6.52 -14.82 5.70
C VAL A 288 -6.04 -15.84 4.68
N ALA A 289 -5.52 -15.41 3.53
CA ALA A 289 -5.02 -16.31 2.50
C ALA A 289 -3.81 -17.14 2.96
N LEU A 290 -2.94 -16.58 3.79
CA LEU A 290 -1.82 -17.29 4.41
C LEU A 290 -2.31 -18.35 5.40
N ALA A 291 -3.30 -18.01 6.24
CA ALA A 291 -3.93 -18.96 7.16
C ALA A 291 -4.59 -20.14 6.42
N GLU A 292 -5.32 -19.88 5.31
CA GLU A 292 -5.92 -20.93 4.48
C GLU A 292 -4.87 -21.90 3.92
N ARG A 293 -3.78 -21.40 3.37
CA ARG A 293 -2.68 -22.23 2.83
C ARG A 293 -2.08 -23.13 3.89
N ARG A 294 -1.84 -22.61 5.08
CA ARG A 294 -1.28 -23.37 6.20
C ARG A 294 -2.26 -24.41 6.71
N ALA A 295 -3.56 -24.11 6.76
CA ALA A 295 -4.60 -25.08 7.13
C ALA A 295 -4.73 -26.24 6.14
N CYS A 296 -4.47 -26.00 4.83
CA CYS A 296 -4.46 -27.05 3.81
C CYS A 296 -3.18 -27.91 3.82
N SER A 297 -2.11 -27.43 4.44
CA SER A 297 -0.79 -28.12 4.48
C SER A 297 -0.56 -28.92 5.77
N ALA A 298 -1.43 -28.78 6.76
CA ALA A 298 -1.44 -29.46 8.05
C ALA A 298 -2.43 -30.63 8.06
#